data_a547859fa4bf59417f6c02a148995972
#
_entry.id   a547859fa4bf59417f6c02a148995972
#
_cell.length_a   1.000
_cell.length_b   1.000
_cell.length_c   1.000
_cell.angle_alpha   90.00
_cell.angle_beta   90.00
_cell.angle_gamma   90.00
#
_symmetry.space_group_name_H-M   'P 1'
#
loop_
_entity.id
_entity.type
_entity.pdbx_description
1 polymer ?
#
loop_
_entity_poly.entity_id
_entity_poly.type
_entity_poly.pdbx_seq_one_letter_code
_entity_poly.pdbx_strand_id
1 'polypeptide(L)'
;MKHCLVVDDSAVIRKVARRILDSLSFSTSEAENGRDALEQCRTSMPDAVLLDWNMPEMDGIAFLVALRKEVGGQEPKVIFCTTENDVEHITRAISAGANEYIMKPFDREIIEEKFQQVGLL
;
A
#
# COMPACT_ATOMS: atom_id res chain seq x y z
N MET A 1 -0.98 -9.10 15.99
CA MET A 1 0.01 -8.61 15.01
C MET A 1 -0.73 -8.02 13.82
N LYS A 2 -0.38 -6.80 13.45
CA LYS A 2 -0.98 -6.16 12.28
C LYS A 2 -0.46 -6.77 10.99
N HIS A 3 -1.30 -6.77 9.97
CA HIS A 3 -1.00 -7.34 8.67
C HIS A 3 -0.94 -6.28 7.58
N CYS A 4 0.12 -6.31 6.76
CA CYS A 4 0.29 -5.39 5.64
C CYS A 4 0.36 -6.17 4.32
N LEU A 5 -0.45 -5.76 3.35
CA LEU A 5 -0.40 -6.26 1.98
C LEU A 5 0.53 -5.36 1.17
N VAL A 6 1.56 -5.95 0.57
CA VAL A 6 2.52 -5.24 -0.27
C VAL A 6 2.15 -5.46 -1.73
N VAL A 7 1.79 -4.39 -2.42
CA VAL A 7 1.31 -4.45 -3.81
C VAL A 7 2.28 -3.70 -4.71
N ASP A 8 3.01 -4.44 -5.53
CA ASP A 8 4.00 -3.88 -6.45
C ASP A 8 4.29 -4.94 -7.53
N ASP A 9 4.46 -4.53 -8.77
CA ASP A 9 4.78 -5.47 -9.83
C ASP A 9 6.24 -5.94 -9.80
N SER A 10 7.09 -5.26 -9.04
CA SER A 10 8.49 -5.65 -8.86
C SER A 10 8.66 -6.60 -7.68
N ALA A 11 9.10 -7.83 -7.96
CA ALA A 11 9.37 -8.81 -6.92
C ALA A 11 10.48 -8.34 -5.97
N VAL A 12 11.47 -7.60 -6.47
CA VAL A 12 12.56 -7.07 -5.67
C VAL A 12 12.04 -6.04 -4.65
N ILE A 13 11.18 -5.13 -5.11
CA ILE A 13 10.59 -4.12 -4.22
C ILE A 13 9.73 -4.79 -3.15
N ARG A 14 8.91 -5.78 -3.52
CA ARG A 14 8.09 -6.52 -2.55
C ARG A 14 8.97 -7.18 -1.48
N LYS A 15 10.08 -7.79 -1.89
CA LYS A 15 11.00 -8.45 -0.96
C LYS A 15 11.62 -7.46 0.02
N VAL A 16 12.09 -6.32 -0.48
CA VAL A 16 12.67 -5.26 0.36
C VAL A 16 11.63 -4.74 1.35
N ALA A 17 10.43 -4.43 0.87
CA ALA A 17 9.36 -3.92 1.72
C ALA A 17 8.97 -4.92 2.80
N ARG A 18 8.86 -6.20 2.46
CA ARG A 18 8.50 -7.24 3.44
C ARG A 18 9.54 -7.40 4.53
N ARG A 19 10.83 -7.33 4.18
CA ARG A 19 11.91 -7.38 5.18
C ARG A 19 11.81 -6.22 6.16
N ILE A 20 11.54 -5.03 5.66
CA ILE A 20 11.36 -3.84 6.50
C ILE A 20 10.16 -4.04 7.43
N LEU A 21 9.03 -4.46 6.87
CA LEU A 21 7.80 -4.66 7.64
C LEU A 21 7.94 -5.77 8.69
N ASP A 22 8.64 -6.85 8.35
CA ASP A 22 8.95 -7.91 9.32
C ASP A 22 9.74 -7.35 10.50
N SER A 23 10.70 -6.46 10.23
CA SER A 23 11.50 -5.83 11.30
C SER A 23 10.66 -4.89 12.17
N LEU A 24 9.51 -4.43 11.67
CA LEU A 24 8.57 -3.60 12.41
C LEU A 24 7.42 -4.41 13.02
N SER A 25 7.56 -5.73 13.01
CA SER A 25 6.60 -6.68 13.61
C SER A 25 5.24 -6.76 12.91
N PHE A 26 5.23 -6.55 11.60
CA PHE A 26 4.05 -6.80 10.77
C PHE A 26 4.11 -8.20 10.18
N SER A 27 2.95 -8.85 10.06
CA SER A 27 2.83 -9.98 9.13
C SER A 27 2.57 -9.40 7.75
N THR A 28 2.99 -10.10 6.70
CA THR A 28 2.92 -9.56 5.33
C THR A 28 2.39 -10.56 4.33
N SER A 29 1.77 -10.05 3.28
CA SER A 29 1.43 -10.79 2.08
C SER A 29 1.78 -9.91 0.88
N GLU A 30 1.76 -10.49 -0.32
CA GLU A 30 2.16 -9.83 -1.55
C GLU A 30 1.10 -9.95 -2.62
N ALA A 31 1.03 -8.92 -3.48
CA ALA A 31 0.27 -8.96 -4.72
C ALA A 31 1.09 -8.27 -5.80
N GLU A 32 1.01 -8.78 -7.02
CA GLU A 32 1.79 -8.25 -8.14
C GLU A 32 1.04 -7.23 -8.98
N ASN A 33 -0.27 -7.06 -8.75
CA ASN A 33 -1.10 -6.08 -9.42
C ASN A 33 -2.34 -5.78 -8.58
N GLY A 34 -3.12 -4.80 -9.01
CA GLY A 34 -4.30 -4.37 -8.28
C GLY A 34 -5.42 -5.40 -8.25
N ARG A 35 -5.56 -6.22 -9.29
CA ARG A 35 -6.59 -7.27 -9.34
C ARG A 35 -6.32 -8.33 -8.28
N ASP A 36 -5.09 -8.84 -8.22
CA ASP A 36 -4.68 -9.81 -7.22
C ASP A 36 -4.84 -9.23 -5.81
N ALA A 37 -4.42 -7.99 -5.62
CA ALA A 37 -4.58 -7.30 -4.34
C ALA A 37 -6.03 -7.22 -3.91
N LEU A 38 -6.93 -6.87 -4.82
CA LEU A 38 -8.35 -6.75 -4.50
C LEU A 38 -8.97 -8.09 -4.10
N GLU A 39 -8.61 -9.16 -4.81
CA GLU A 39 -9.05 -10.51 -4.47
C GLU A 39 -8.59 -10.93 -3.08
N GLN A 40 -7.34 -10.63 -2.72
CA GLN A 40 -6.81 -10.93 -1.40
C GLN A 40 -7.54 -10.13 -0.31
N CYS A 41 -7.83 -8.86 -0.56
CA CYS A 41 -8.56 -8.02 0.38
C CYS A 41 -9.99 -8.53 0.61
N ARG A 42 -10.64 -9.05 -0.43
CA ARG A 42 -11.98 -9.64 -0.31
C ARG A 42 -11.98 -10.88 0.55
N THR A 43 -10.90 -11.65 0.52
CA THR A 43 -10.75 -12.85 1.34
C THR A 43 -10.41 -12.51 2.79
N SER A 44 -9.50 -11.56 2.99
CA SER A 44 -9.05 -11.15 4.32
C SER A 44 -8.53 -9.71 4.25
N MET A 45 -9.28 -8.79 4.85
CA MET A 45 -8.96 -7.38 4.81
C MET A 45 -7.72 -7.09 5.65
N PRO A 46 -6.65 -6.50 5.07
CA PRO A 46 -5.44 -6.18 5.83
C PRO A 46 -5.62 -4.93 6.70
N ASP A 47 -4.69 -4.73 7.62
CA ASP A 47 -4.64 -3.47 8.39
C ASP A 47 -4.03 -2.34 7.59
N ALA A 48 -3.09 -2.68 6.71
CA ALA A 48 -2.36 -1.72 5.89
C ALA A 48 -2.13 -2.25 4.49
N VAL A 49 -2.02 -1.35 3.53
CA VAL A 49 -1.63 -1.66 2.15
C VAL A 49 -0.51 -0.71 1.76
N LEU A 50 0.62 -1.27 1.35
CA LEU A 50 1.72 -0.52 0.75
C LEU A 50 1.57 -0.70 -0.75
N LEU A 51 1.24 0.36 -1.48
CA LEU A 51 0.65 0.27 -2.82
C LEU A 51 1.46 1.03 -3.85
N ASP A 52 1.94 0.33 -4.88
CA ASP A 52 2.57 0.93 -6.05
C ASP A 52 1.50 1.57 -6.96
N TRP A 53 1.90 2.59 -7.71
CA TRP A 53 1.00 3.30 -8.61
C TRP A 53 0.85 2.60 -9.95
N ASN A 54 1.97 2.35 -10.63
CA ASN A 54 1.98 1.81 -11.99
C ASN A 54 2.13 0.31 -12.01
N MET A 55 1.04 -0.40 -12.34
CA MET A 55 1.02 -1.85 -12.38
C MET A 55 0.18 -2.33 -13.57
N PRO A 56 0.47 -3.51 -14.11
CA PRO A 56 -0.37 -4.09 -15.17
C PRO A 56 -1.72 -4.55 -14.59
N GLU A 57 -2.67 -4.84 -15.44
CA GLU A 57 -4.02 -5.33 -15.13
C GLU A 57 -4.88 -4.25 -14.46
N MET A 58 -4.52 -3.84 -13.25
CA MET A 58 -5.23 -2.81 -12.50
C MET A 58 -4.20 -1.99 -11.74
N ASP A 59 -4.11 -0.70 -12.01
CA ASP A 59 -3.15 0.19 -11.36
C ASP A 59 -3.57 0.53 -9.92
N GLY A 60 -2.69 1.26 -9.22
CA GLY A 60 -2.90 1.57 -7.81
C GLY A 60 -4.15 2.41 -7.54
N ILE A 61 -4.44 3.40 -8.40
CA ILE A 61 -5.63 4.23 -8.23
C ILE A 61 -6.91 3.42 -8.43
N ALA A 62 -6.95 2.60 -9.48
CA ALA A 62 -8.11 1.75 -9.76
C ALA A 62 -8.35 0.76 -8.61
N PHE A 63 -7.29 0.16 -8.09
CA PHE A 63 -7.38 -0.71 -6.92
C PHE A 63 -7.95 0.02 -5.70
N LEU A 64 -7.42 1.20 -5.41
CA LEU A 64 -7.83 1.96 -4.23
C LEU A 64 -9.30 2.36 -4.30
N VAL A 65 -9.75 2.83 -5.45
CA VAL A 65 -11.17 3.16 -5.66
C VAL A 65 -12.05 1.93 -5.42
N ALA A 66 -11.65 0.79 -5.97
CA ALA A 66 -12.40 -0.46 -5.80
C ALA A 66 -12.37 -0.95 -4.34
N LEU A 67 -11.20 -0.86 -3.67
CA LEU A 67 -11.06 -1.26 -2.27
C LEU A 67 -12.02 -0.48 -1.38
N ARG A 68 -12.08 0.85 -1.56
CA ARG A 68 -12.90 1.69 -0.69
C ARG A 68 -14.41 1.42 -0.83
N LYS A 69 -14.81 0.75 -1.90
CA LYS A 69 -16.21 0.32 -2.12
C LYS A 69 -16.52 -1.06 -1.56
N GLU A 70 -15.49 -1.83 -1.15
CA GLU A 70 -15.70 -3.15 -0.58
C GLU A 70 -16.19 -3.05 0.87
N VAL A 71 -16.90 -4.08 1.34
CA VAL A 71 -17.29 -4.17 2.74
C VAL A 71 -16.04 -4.24 3.61
N GLY A 72 -15.90 -3.31 4.55
CA GLY A 72 -14.70 -3.19 5.37
C GLY A 72 -13.55 -2.48 4.68
N GLY A 73 -13.71 -2.07 3.43
CA GLY A 73 -12.65 -1.45 2.62
C GLY A 73 -12.27 -0.04 3.02
N GLN A 74 -12.98 0.57 3.97
CA GLN A 74 -12.62 1.88 4.52
C GLN A 74 -11.59 1.77 5.66
N GLU A 75 -11.43 0.57 6.22
CA GLU A 75 -10.59 0.36 7.40
C GLU A 75 -9.08 0.34 7.11
N PRO A 76 -8.58 -0.32 6.05
CA PRO A 76 -7.14 -0.38 5.81
C PRO A 76 -6.53 1.00 5.63
N LYS A 77 -5.35 1.20 6.23
CA LYS A 77 -4.52 2.37 5.95
C LYS A 77 -3.76 2.10 4.66
N VAL A 78 -3.94 2.95 3.66
CA VAL A 78 -3.29 2.79 2.36
C VAL A 78 -2.21 3.85 2.20
N ILE A 79 -0.98 3.38 1.95
CA ILE A 79 0.19 4.22 1.77
C ILE A 79 0.71 3.99 0.35
N PHE A 80 0.62 5.00 -0.49
CA PHE A 80 1.13 4.92 -1.86
C PHE A 80 2.64 5.01 -1.89
N CYS A 81 3.26 4.14 -2.71
CA CYS A 81 4.70 4.20 -3.02
C CYS A 81 4.85 4.60 -4.47
N THR A 82 5.52 5.70 -4.74
CA THR A 82 5.60 6.25 -6.08
C THR A 82 6.92 6.96 -6.33
N THR A 83 7.32 7.05 -7.60
CA THR A 83 8.42 7.91 -8.03
C THR A 83 7.92 9.31 -8.38
N GLU A 84 6.58 9.51 -8.41
CA GLU A 84 5.97 10.79 -8.74
C GLU A 84 5.76 11.60 -7.47
N ASN A 85 6.26 12.83 -7.45
CA ASN A 85 6.17 13.69 -6.28
C ASN A 85 5.47 15.02 -6.54
N ASP A 86 4.82 15.17 -7.71
CA ASP A 86 4.11 16.40 -7.98
C ASP A 86 2.77 16.47 -7.25
N VAL A 87 2.28 17.67 -7.06
CA VAL A 87 1.06 17.94 -6.31
C VAL A 87 -0.15 17.23 -6.91
N GLU A 88 -0.21 17.14 -8.24
CA GLU A 88 -1.33 16.49 -8.92
C GLU A 88 -1.43 15.01 -8.58
N HIS A 89 -0.31 14.27 -8.63
CA HIS A 89 -0.29 12.84 -8.28
C HIS A 89 -0.65 12.62 -6.82
N ILE A 90 -0.06 13.41 -5.93
CA ILE A 90 -0.34 13.32 -4.49
C ILE A 90 -1.81 13.61 -4.22
N THR A 91 -2.36 14.65 -4.83
CA THR A 91 -3.77 15.02 -4.67
C THR A 91 -4.70 13.90 -5.14
N ARG A 92 -4.39 13.28 -6.29
CA ARG A 92 -5.17 12.16 -6.82
C ARG A 92 -5.18 10.98 -5.84
N ALA A 93 -4.03 10.64 -5.27
CA ALA A 93 -3.93 9.55 -4.31
C ALA A 93 -4.79 9.80 -3.08
N ILE A 94 -4.67 10.98 -2.48
CA ILE A 94 -5.43 11.34 -1.29
C ILE A 94 -6.94 11.41 -1.60
N SER A 95 -7.31 11.99 -2.74
CA SER A 95 -8.72 12.08 -3.16
C SER A 95 -9.34 10.71 -3.41
N ALA A 96 -8.54 9.73 -3.85
CA ALA A 96 -9.01 8.38 -4.06
C ALA A 96 -9.14 7.58 -2.75
N GLY A 97 -8.63 8.11 -1.63
CA GLY A 97 -8.78 7.49 -0.33
C GLY A 97 -7.48 6.99 0.31
N ALA A 98 -6.32 7.40 -0.20
CA ALA A 98 -5.03 7.07 0.42
C ALA A 98 -4.86 7.87 1.71
N ASN A 99 -4.17 7.26 2.68
CA ASN A 99 -3.90 7.89 3.97
C ASN A 99 -2.56 8.64 3.96
N GLU A 100 -1.60 8.18 3.15
CA GLU A 100 -0.29 8.80 3.07
C GLU A 100 0.42 8.33 1.79
N TYR A 101 1.57 8.92 1.49
CA TYR A 101 2.40 8.49 0.36
C TYR A 101 3.88 8.45 0.76
N ILE A 102 4.65 7.63 0.03
CA ILE A 102 6.09 7.47 0.23
C ILE A 102 6.75 7.55 -1.15
N MET A 103 7.87 8.25 -1.22
CA MET A 103 8.68 8.29 -2.44
C MET A 103 9.57 7.06 -2.53
N LYS A 104 9.75 6.52 -3.73
CA LYS A 104 10.75 5.49 -4.02
C LYS A 104 12.05 6.17 -4.42
N PRO A 105 13.21 5.64 -4.02
CA PRO A 105 13.41 4.50 -3.13
C PRO A 105 13.13 4.86 -1.66
N PHE A 106 12.67 3.89 -0.90
CA PHE A 106 12.37 4.08 0.52
C PHE A 106 13.28 3.20 1.38
N ASP A 107 13.37 3.52 2.67
CA ASP A 107 14.10 2.74 3.64
C ASP A 107 13.21 2.46 4.87
N ARG A 108 13.78 1.75 5.85
CA ARG A 108 13.05 1.40 7.06
C ARG A 108 12.57 2.63 7.83
N GLU A 109 13.42 3.65 7.92
CA GLU A 109 13.12 4.88 8.67
C GLU A 109 11.91 5.62 8.08
N ILE A 110 11.86 5.72 6.74
CA ILE A 110 10.75 6.38 6.05
C ILE A 110 9.44 5.61 6.26
N ILE A 111 9.47 4.28 6.13
CA ILE A 111 8.27 3.46 6.34
C ILE A 111 7.80 3.57 7.79
N GLU A 112 8.72 3.48 8.75
CA GLU A 112 8.38 3.59 10.16
C GLU A 112 7.72 4.94 10.46
N GLU A 113 8.28 6.04 9.95
CA GLU A 113 7.72 7.37 10.16
C GLU A 113 6.30 7.50 9.59
N LYS A 114 6.10 7.06 8.35
CA LYS A 114 4.78 7.17 7.71
C LYS A 114 3.74 6.28 8.39
N PHE A 115 4.14 5.10 8.81
CA PHE A 115 3.24 4.19 9.52
C PHE A 115 2.86 4.75 10.90
N GLN A 116 3.78 5.46 11.56
CA GLN A 116 3.46 6.17 12.80
C GLN A 116 2.45 7.28 12.55
N GLN A 117 2.63 8.04 11.47
CA GLN A 117 1.74 9.16 11.14
C GLN A 117 0.29 8.73 10.91
N VAL A 118 0.08 7.53 10.38
CA VAL A 118 -1.28 7.03 10.11
C VAL A 118 -1.82 6.13 11.23
N GLY A 119 -1.08 5.99 12.32
CA GLY A 119 -1.55 5.25 13.49
C GLY A 119 -1.34 3.74 13.43
N LEU A 120 -0.50 3.24 12.55
CA LEU A 120 -0.17 1.82 12.46
C LEU A 120 0.93 1.40 13.43
N LEU A 121 1.72 2.35 13.87
CA LEU A 121 2.81 2.16 14.83
C LEU A 121 2.70 3.12 15.99
#